data_94507e0e8a12d82b02181872598e5e5e
#
_entry.id   94507e0e8a12d82b02181872598e5e5e
#
_cell.length_a   1.000
_cell.length_b   1.000
_cell.length_c   1.000
_cell.angle_alpha   90.00
_cell.angle_beta   90.00
_cell.angle_gamma   90.00
#
_symmetry.space_group_name_H-M   'P 1'
#
loop_
_entity.id
_entity.type
_entity.pdbx_description
1 polymer ?
#
loop_
_entity_poly.entity_id
_entity_poly.type
_entity_poly.pdbx_seq_one_letter_code
_entity_poly.pdbx_strand_id
1 'polypeptide(L)'
;IDNENRVISVKVPYNIILKNITPNIEFIGAFTQKDAMKFNNTTSATYKITGNDKSEVTYTVNLTLDSEHTEKQADVYDVSNGSVYVTDLYVTYGGVQYKTNDLGYVITGTTTENIVNLDSATKLPPVTLKNLDIKMSNSATPINIMGNVDITIDGNCTLRSMMGNAISVKNSYSNNPQPTIKSTETNPLANLLDVQGGIGANAVNTEANTKLTITGVPTNLTAVTGTAVGGDGEFITDSKTYINIAENSTSTVKNANGDNLYQVKATLKGAKGTENICTYEDTDYYIGDDHILCLMVPNGSYNMSVGYSEDDYSGTIEVDSAMAEGILYSVYVESVTYDSSQKDNKGGKVDFTVKGVSIIGNVKIRVKSLEDIPLVLESDVIKDSDGNYVASITLPENQSAEKPVVYEVYYAVKNKETKLKNNLIVDYDKSVCSITDFEIDGQLGQSTIYESEDSHTITVYMPYDHEYQDYYTPSKLTYIGGRISNDQGKPIQYTVDINGYARAKYTVTAQDGTTTADYMIKIYKEATPVITSLSLRNLTSSAASTVTVKIIGRALSSIKNAENENNRK
;
A
#
# COMPACT_ATOMS: atom_id res chain seq x y z
N ILE A 1 14.55 58.79 16.01
CA ILE A 1 15.20 60.13 15.78
C ILE A 1 15.16 60.86 17.12
N ASP A 2 16.34 61.30 17.57
CA ASP A 2 16.51 62.16 18.72
C ASP A 2 16.79 63.57 18.20
N ASN A 3 15.79 64.45 18.26
CA ASN A 3 15.89 65.80 17.74
C ASN A 3 16.69 66.74 18.70
N GLU A 4 16.73 66.45 20.02
CA GLU A 4 17.47 67.25 20.98
C GLU A 4 18.96 67.05 20.78
N ASN A 5 19.41 65.83 20.66
CA ASN A 5 20.83 65.50 20.44
C ASN A 5 21.19 65.41 18.93
N ARG A 6 20.23 65.60 18.04
CA ARG A 6 20.40 65.55 16.57
C ARG A 6 21.02 64.22 16.09
N VAL A 7 20.54 63.12 16.67
CA VAL A 7 21.00 61.77 16.37
C VAL A 7 19.86 60.94 15.77
N ILE A 8 20.16 60.24 14.69
CA ILE A 8 19.30 59.24 14.09
C ILE A 8 19.97 57.90 14.25
N SER A 9 19.38 57.03 15.05
CA SER A 9 19.86 55.63 15.21
C SER A 9 19.03 54.70 14.35
N VAL A 10 19.72 53.91 13.53
CA VAL A 10 19.10 52.95 12.61
C VAL A 10 19.68 51.57 12.87
N LYS A 11 18.82 50.60 13.18
CA LYS A 11 19.21 49.17 13.25
C LYS A 11 19.21 48.60 11.83
N VAL A 12 20.31 48.00 11.42
CA VAL A 12 20.48 47.40 10.10
C VAL A 12 20.86 45.91 10.22
N PRO A 13 20.58 45.06 9.20
CA PRO A 13 20.95 43.66 9.23
C PRO A 13 22.43 43.42 9.55
N TYR A 14 22.73 42.37 10.29
CA TYR A 14 24.09 42.03 10.77
C TYR A 14 25.10 41.82 9.62
N ASN A 15 24.63 41.30 8.48
CA ASN A 15 25.43 40.95 7.33
C ASN A 15 25.53 42.05 6.27
N ILE A 16 24.98 43.23 6.53
CA ILE A 16 25.01 44.35 5.54
C ILE A 16 26.46 44.78 5.23
N ILE A 17 26.75 45.07 4.00
CA ILE A 17 28.03 45.67 3.56
C ILE A 17 27.82 47.19 3.53
N LEU A 18 28.46 47.91 4.44
CA LEU A 18 28.28 49.34 4.63
C LEU A 18 28.86 50.21 3.50
N LYS A 19 29.47 49.57 2.48
CA LYS A 19 30.00 50.28 1.33
C LYS A 19 28.86 50.69 0.39
N ASN A 20 28.82 52.02 0.09
CA ASN A 20 27.84 52.59 -0.85
C ASN A 20 26.38 52.64 -0.36
N ILE A 21 26.07 52.43 0.90
CA ILE A 21 24.71 52.65 1.43
C ILE A 21 24.38 54.12 1.32
N THR A 22 23.26 54.45 0.67
CA THR A 22 22.71 55.78 0.58
C THR A 22 21.33 55.79 1.23
N PRO A 23 21.14 56.44 2.38
CA PRO A 23 19.84 56.53 3.01
C PRO A 23 18.88 57.41 2.21
N ASN A 24 17.59 57.04 2.20
CA ASN A 24 16.53 57.94 1.77
C ASN A 24 16.10 58.79 2.99
N ILE A 25 16.23 60.11 2.87
CA ILE A 25 15.94 61.03 3.98
C ILE A 25 14.81 61.94 3.56
N GLU A 26 13.71 61.90 4.29
CA GLU A 26 12.63 62.85 4.17
C GLU A 26 12.83 63.96 5.23
N PHE A 27 12.74 65.22 4.82
CA PHE A 27 12.95 66.35 5.70
C PHE A 27 12.05 67.54 5.32
N ILE A 28 11.83 68.41 6.29
CA ILE A 28 11.12 69.67 6.10
C ILE A 28 12.17 70.79 6.04
N GLY A 29 12.28 71.47 4.90
CA GLY A 29 13.27 72.53 4.69
C GLY A 29 13.96 72.40 3.32
N ALA A 30 15.05 73.14 3.09
CA ALA A 30 15.90 73.02 1.91
C ALA A 30 17.12 72.11 2.23
N PHE A 31 17.34 71.07 1.41
CA PHE A 31 18.53 70.23 1.53
C PHE A 31 19.67 70.82 0.68
N THR A 32 20.77 71.12 1.33
CA THR A 32 21.90 71.78 0.66
C THR A 32 23.08 70.87 0.36
N GLN A 33 23.03 69.61 0.69
CA GLN A 33 24.13 68.68 0.42
C GLN A 33 23.90 68.04 -0.97
N LYS A 34 24.76 68.36 -1.93
CA LYS A 34 24.67 67.95 -3.32
C LYS A 34 24.94 66.46 -3.57
N ASP A 35 25.66 65.81 -2.69
CA ASP A 35 26.00 64.40 -2.81
C ASP A 35 25.40 63.66 -1.60
N ALA A 36 24.53 62.71 -1.89
CA ALA A 36 24.03 61.80 -0.86
C ALA A 36 25.22 61.13 -0.16
N MET A 37 25.41 61.39 1.12
CA MET A 37 26.53 60.79 1.86
C MET A 37 26.33 59.30 1.97
N LYS A 38 27.31 58.58 1.44
CA LYS A 38 27.37 57.14 1.54
C LYS A 38 28.08 56.71 2.83
N PHE A 39 27.54 55.69 3.50
CA PHE A 39 28.28 55.02 4.55
C PHE A 39 29.43 54.24 3.93
N ASN A 40 30.60 54.80 3.89
CA ASN A 40 31.75 54.23 3.22
C ASN A 40 32.53 53.30 4.16
N ASN A 41 31.93 52.15 4.50
CA ASN A 41 32.40 51.20 5.52
C ASN A 41 32.46 51.78 6.96
N THR A 42 31.73 52.85 7.23
CA THR A 42 31.60 53.45 8.57
C THR A 42 30.19 53.23 9.11
N THR A 43 30.05 53.15 10.41
CA THR A 43 28.75 53.03 11.09
C THR A 43 28.11 54.36 11.40
N SER A 44 28.74 55.46 11.02
CA SER A 44 28.24 56.81 11.30
C SER A 44 28.47 57.73 10.11
N ALA A 45 27.50 58.57 9.83
CA ALA A 45 27.58 59.63 8.81
C ALA A 45 26.82 60.87 9.29
N THR A 46 27.22 62.05 8.80
CA THR A 46 26.57 63.33 9.14
C THR A 46 25.80 63.89 7.97
N TYR A 47 24.63 64.46 8.23
CA TYR A 47 23.77 65.12 7.25
C TYR A 47 23.46 66.53 7.68
N LYS A 48 23.65 67.50 6.76
CA LYS A 48 23.40 68.90 6.99
C LYS A 48 22.10 69.34 6.31
N ILE A 49 21.16 69.85 7.07
CA ILE A 49 19.89 70.37 6.62
C ILE A 49 19.90 71.89 6.82
N THR A 50 19.54 72.64 5.79
CA THR A 50 19.45 74.11 5.85
C THR A 50 17.98 74.50 5.89
N GLY A 51 17.58 75.27 6.89
CA GLY A 51 16.24 75.82 6.98
C GLY A 51 15.99 76.90 5.92
N ASN A 52 14.72 77.26 5.70
CA ASN A 52 14.35 78.34 4.80
C ASN A 52 14.86 79.69 5.26
N ASP A 53 15.15 79.84 6.52
CA ASP A 53 15.77 81.02 7.15
C ASP A 53 17.30 81.03 7.07
N LYS A 54 17.89 80.09 6.33
CA LYS A 54 19.34 79.85 6.21
C LYS A 54 20.01 79.30 7.47
N SER A 55 19.26 78.93 8.50
CA SER A 55 19.83 78.18 9.62
C SER A 55 20.28 76.79 9.20
N GLU A 56 21.35 76.30 9.79
CA GLU A 56 21.91 74.98 9.43
C GLU A 56 21.86 74.04 10.66
N VAL A 57 21.39 72.83 10.43
CA VAL A 57 21.34 71.76 11.42
C VAL A 57 22.03 70.53 10.88
N THR A 58 22.93 69.96 11.66
CA THR A 58 23.63 68.73 11.33
C THR A 58 23.09 67.60 12.19
N TYR A 59 22.62 66.54 11.53
CA TYR A 59 22.25 65.27 12.18
C TYR A 59 23.35 64.23 11.96
N THR A 60 23.63 63.47 13.04
CA THR A 60 24.49 62.28 12.97
C THR A 60 23.61 61.05 12.83
N VAL A 61 23.77 60.27 11.76
CA VAL A 61 23.09 58.98 11.56
C VAL A 61 24.03 57.87 11.99
N ASN A 62 23.65 57.13 13.00
CA ASN A 62 24.39 55.98 13.53
C ASN A 62 23.68 54.67 13.10
N LEU A 63 24.44 53.76 12.51
CA LEU A 63 23.99 52.41 12.16
C LEU A 63 24.43 51.45 13.26
N THR A 64 23.50 50.67 13.78
CA THR A 64 23.74 49.56 14.69
C THR A 64 23.41 48.24 13.99
N LEU A 65 24.38 47.35 13.93
CA LEU A 65 24.15 46.01 13.37
C LEU A 65 23.23 45.22 14.29
N ASP A 66 22.30 44.48 13.69
CA ASP A 66 21.42 43.59 14.44
C ASP A 66 22.22 42.40 14.98
N SER A 67 22.52 42.43 16.28
CA SER A 67 23.28 41.39 16.97
C SER A 67 22.43 40.18 17.37
N GLU A 68 21.11 40.26 17.23
CA GLU A 68 20.20 39.14 17.56
C GLU A 68 20.17 38.09 16.44
N HIS A 69 20.57 38.50 15.21
CA HIS A 69 20.69 37.55 14.10
C HIS A 69 22.06 36.86 14.17
N THR A 70 22.08 35.60 14.56
CA THR A 70 23.29 34.79 14.59
C THR A 70 23.45 34.05 13.23
N GLU A 71 24.68 33.93 12.73
CA GLU A 71 25.03 33.19 11.47
C GLU A 71 24.68 31.68 11.51
N LYS A 72 23.64 31.30 12.27
CA LYS A 72 23.25 29.89 12.46
C LYS A 72 22.09 29.42 11.57
N GLN A 73 21.62 30.28 10.68
CA GLN A 73 20.52 29.98 9.76
C GLN A 73 20.72 30.64 8.40
N ALA A 74 20.03 30.15 7.38
CA ALA A 74 20.01 30.77 6.06
C ALA A 74 19.39 32.18 6.11
N ASP A 75 19.92 33.11 5.31
CA ASP A 75 19.33 34.44 5.16
C ASP A 75 18.03 34.42 4.36
N VAL A 76 17.06 35.23 4.75
CA VAL A 76 15.75 35.28 4.10
C VAL A 76 15.58 36.55 3.28
N TYR A 77 15.20 36.41 2.00
CA TYR A 77 14.95 37.52 1.09
C TYR A 77 13.54 37.42 0.49
N ASP A 78 12.74 38.45 0.69
CA ASP A 78 11.38 38.56 0.14
C ASP A 78 11.39 39.37 -1.16
N VAL A 79 11.14 38.71 -2.30
CA VAL A 79 11.16 39.38 -3.61
C VAL A 79 10.12 40.48 -3.77
N SER A 80 9.13 40.61 -2.92
CA SER A 80 8.20 41.73 -2.95
C SER A 80 8.91 43.09 -2.68
N ASN A 81 10.04 43.07 -1.99
CA ASN A 81 10.80 44.24 -1.62
C ASN A 81 12.02 44.50 -2.51
N GLY A 82 12.32 43.66 -3.47
CA GLY A 82 13.41 43.87 -4.43
C GLY A 82 13.96 42.59 -5.05
N SER A 83 14.68 42.76 -6.16
CA SER A 83 15.39 41.66 -6.81
C SER A 83 16.52 41.12 -5.94
N VAL A 84 16.77 39.81 -6.06
CA VAL A 84 17.83 39.10 -5.34
C VAL A 84 18.92 38.67 -6.32
N TYR A 85 20.14 39.17 -6.10
CA TYR A 85 21.32 38.79 -6.89
C TYR A 85 22.34 38.13 -5.97
N VAL A 86 22.52 36.85 -6.05
CA VAL A 86 23.50 36.07 -5.28
C VAL A 86 24.75 35.85 -6.09
N THR A 87 25.90 36.23 -5.56
CA THR A 87 27.21 36.02 -6.19
C THR A 87 28.17 35.33 -5.21
N ASP A 88 29.36 34.94 -5.68
CA ASP A 88 30.42 34.36 -4.84
C ASP A 88 30.93 35.34 -3.74
N LEU A 89 30.70 36.66 -3.90
CA LEU A 89 31.28 37.69 -3.06
C LEU A 89 30.25 38.37 -2.15
N TYR A 90 29.03 38.50 -2.63
CA TYR A 90 27.97 39.25 -1.90
C TYR A 90 26.58 38.90 -2.46
N VAL A 91 25.57 39.19 -1.69
CA VAL A 91 24.18 39.23 -2.11
C VAL A 91 23.75 40.67 -2.31
N THR A 92 23.17 41.02 -3.44
CA THR A 92 22.50 42.34 -3.64
C THR A 92 20.99 42.14 -3.55
N TYR A 93 20.34 42.84 -2.63
CA TYR A 93 18.90 42.77 -2.43
C TYR A 93 18.35 44.17 -2.18
N GLY A 94 17.33 44.59 -2.94
CA GLY A 94 16.76 45.93 -2.83
C GLY A 94 17.79 47.03 -3.08
N GLY A 95 18.85 46.79 -3.87
CA GLY A 95 19.94 47.74 -4.11
C GLY A 95 21.01 47.81 -3.04
N VAL A 96 20.90 47.02 -1.97
CA VAL A 96 21.86 46.94 -0.87
C VAL A 96 22.67 45.66 -0.96
N GLN A 97 23.95 45.74 -0.58
CA GLN A 97 24.84 44.58 -0.59
C GLN A 97 24.96 43.98 0.82
N TYR A 98 24.94 42.66 0.84
CA TYR A 98 25.08 41.83 2.05
C TYR A 98 26.23 40.83 1.87
N LYS A 99 26.85 40.42 2.97
CA LYS A 99 27.86 39.37 2.97
C LYS A 99 27.20 38.04 2.55
N THR A 100 27.98 37.14 1.99
CA THR A 100 27.57 35.78 1.72
C THR A 100 27.31 34.98 3.00
N ASN A 101 26.39 34.02 2.96
CA ASN A 101 26.08 33.12 4.06
C ASN A 101 26.25 31.66 3.58
N ASP A 102 27.18 30.93 4.17
CA ASP A 102 27.46 29.52 3.79
C ASP A 102 26.30 28.56 4.12
N LEU A 103 25.41 28.96 5.03
CA LEU A 103 24.19 28.19 5.34
C LEU A 103 23.10 28.34 4.29
N GLY A 104 23.28 29.24 3.33
CA GLY A 104 22.42 29.44 2.19
C GLY A 104 21.38 30.56 2.33
N TYR A 105 20.39 30.49 1.46
CA TYR A 105 19.41 31.57 1.30
C TYR A 105 18.00 31.00 1.16
N VAL A 106 17.02 31.63 1.79
CA VAL A 106 15.60 31.39 1.58
C VAL A 106 15.03 32.57 0.80
N ILE A 107 14.50 32.30 -0.40
CA ILE A 107 13.87 33.30 -1.27
C ILE A 107 12.38 33.04 -1.28
N THR A 108 11.60 34.06 -0.92
CA THR A 108 10.14 33.96 -0.75
C THR A 108 9.45 35.20 -1.31
N GLY A 109 8.11 35.21 -1.27
CA GLY A 109 7.29 36.38 -1.61
C GLY A 109 6.69 36.35 -3.01
N THR A 110 5.95 37.44 -3.32
CA THR A 110 5.22 37.58 -4.59
C THR A 110 5.63 38.87 -5.29
N THR A 111 5.90 38.79 -6.60
CA THR A 111 6.29 39.98 -7.38
C THR A 111 5.92 39.85 -8.87
N THR A 112 5.78 41.00 -9.54
CA THR A 112 5.63 41.11 -10.98
C THR A 112 6.80 41.85 -11.65
N GLU A 113 7.81 42.29 -10.89
CA GLU A 113 8.88 43.14 -11.34
C GLU A 113 10.28 42.67 -10.93
N ASN A 114 10.40 41.98 -9.82
CA ASN A 114 11.67 41.56 -9.24
C ASN A 114 12.06 40.16 -9.70
N ILE A 115 13.36 39.95 -9.88
CA ILE A 115 13.95 38.70 -10.38
C ILE A 115 14.96 38.12 -9.38
N VAL A 116 15.28 36.85 -9.58
CA VAL A 116 16.35 36.15 -8.86
C VAL A 116 17.48 35.81 -9.84
N ASN A 117 18.69 36.24 -9.51
CA ASN A 117 19.90 35.87 -10.23
C ASN A 117 20.85 35.11 -9.31
N LEU A 118 21.23 33.91 -9.71
CA LEU A 118 22.18 33.03 -9.02
C LEU A 118 23.44 32.92 -9.87
N ASP A 119 24.45 33.74 -9.58
CA ASP A 119 25.61 33.96 -10.42
C ASP A 119 26.91 33.59 -9.70
N SER A 120 27.60 32.59 -10.17
CA SER A 120 28.83 32.10 -9.54
C SER A 120 29.76 31.45 -10.55
N ALA A 121 31.03 31.76 -10.42
CA ALA A 121 32.09 31.04 -11.13
C ALA A 121 32.38 29.65 -10.49
N THR A 122 31.91 29.40 -9.29
CA THR A 122 32.14 28.16 -8.52
C THR A 122 30.80 27.50 -8.15
N LYS A 123 30.59 27.20 -6.87
CA LYS A 123 29.32 26.67 -6.37
C LYS A 123 28.75 27.60 -5.31
N LEU A 124 27.51 28.05 -5.51
CA LEU A 124 26.77 28.83 -4.52
C LEU A 124 26.37 27.99 -3.31
N PRO A 125 26.22 28.63 -2.14
CA PRO A 125 25.48 28.05 -1.01
C PRO A 125 24.06 27.62 -1.43
N PRO A 126 23.44 26.67 -0.72
CA PRO A 126 22.11 26.17 -1.07
C PRO A 126 21.06 27.29 -1.06
N VAL A 127 20.09 27.20 -1.96
CA VAL A 127 18.98 28.14 -2.10
C VAL A 127 17.66 27.42 -1.90
N THR A 128 16.82 27.92 -1.00
CA THR A 128 15.45 27.43 -0.83
C THR A 128 14.48 28.44 -1.44
N LEU A 129 13.66 28.01 -2.39
CA LEU A 129 12.53 28.78 -2.90
C LEU A 129 11.29 28.39 -2.08
N LYS A 130 10.82 29.33 -1.26
CA LYS A 130 9.73 29.05 -0.31
C LYS A 130 8.47 29.83 -0.67
N ASN A 131 7.42 29.12 -1.11
CA ASN A 131 6.14 29.76 -1.51
C ASN A 131 6.37 30.97 -2.41
N LEU A 132 7.26 30.82 -3.41
CA LEU A 132 7.71 31.91 -4.27
C LEU A 132 6.77 32.07 -5.46
N ASP A 133 6.24 33.29 -5.67
CA ASP A 133 5.36 33.61 -6.81
C ASP A 133 5.91 34.80 -7.62
N ILE A 134 6.57 34.52 -8.75
CA ILE A 134 7.11 35.54 -9.66
C ILE A 134 6.36 35.47 -10.99
N LYS A 135 5.60 36.52 -11.32
CA LYS A 135 4.82 36.64 -12.56
C LYS A 135 5.21 37.89 -13.34
N MET A 136 6.29 37.78 -14.10
CA MET A 136 6.81 38.94 -14.87
C MET A 136 5.83 39.42 -15.92
N SER A 137 5.53 40.71 -15.90
CA SER A 137 4.68 41.41 -16.89
C SER A 137 5.41 41.81 -18.17
N ASN A 138 6.69 41.48 -18.28
CA ASN A 138 7.59 41.85 -19.39
C ASN A 138 8.40 40.63 -19.87
N SER A 139 9.51 40.86 -20.57
CA SER A 139 10.42 39.83 -21.07
C SER A 139 11.49 39.36 -20.05
N ALA A 140 11.44 39.84 -18.82
CA ALA A 140 12.42 39.43 -17.84
C ALA A 140 12.22 37.96 -17.44
N THR A 141 13.32 37.30 -17.13
CA THR A 141 13.34 35.91 -16.62
C THR A 141 13.24 35.91 -15.12
N PRO A 142 12.20 35.30 -14.52
CA PRO A 142 12.06 35.17 -13.07
C PRO A 142 13.31 34.67 -12.37
N ILE A 143 13.92 33.59 -12.86
CA ILE A 143 15.14 33.02 -12.28
C ILE A 143 16.21 32.80 -13.36
N ASN A 144 17.35 33.46 -13.19
CA ASN A 144 18.56 33.19 -13.98
C ASN A 144 19.59 32.45 -13.12
N ILE A 145 20.15 31.40 -13.66
CA ILE A 145 21.15 30.56 -12.99
C ILE A 145 22.41 30.55 -13.85
N MET A 146 23.51 31.09 -13.32
CA MET A 146 24.80 31.22 -14.00
C MET A 146 25.93 30.52 -13.25
N GLY A 147 25.58 29.66 -12.29
CA GLY A 147 26.53 28.90 -11.47
C GLY A 147 25.97 27.59 -10.99
N ASN A 148 26.80 26.76 -10.38
CA ASN A 148 26.35 25.56 -9.72
C ASN A 148 25.62 25.93 -8.41
N VAL A 149 24.44 25.40 -8.21
CA VAL A 149 23.64 25.65 -7.02
C VAL A 149 22.68 24.49 -6.78
N ASP A 150 22.49 24.15 -5.50
CA ASP A 150 21.44 23.22 -5.08
C ASP A 150 20.22 24.05 -4.64
N ILE A 151 19.14 23.93 -5.41
CA ILE A 151 17.87 24.64 -5.15
C ILE A 151 16.87 23.66 -4.54
N THR A 152 16.26 24.05 -3.43
CA THR A 152 15.20 23.28 -2.78
C THR A 152 13.86 24.03 -2.89
N ILE A 153 12.81 23.32 -3.28
CA ILE A 153 11.44 23.85 -3.31
C ILE A 153 10.76 23.52 -1.96
N ASP A 154 10.22 24.54 -1.30
CA ASP A 154 9.47 24.46 -0.05
C ASP A 154 8.09 25.12 -0.24
N GLY A 155 7.04 24.32 -0.40
CA GLY A 155 5.70 24.76 -0.77
C GLY A 155 5.51 24.97 -2.28
N ASN A 156 4.48 25.73 -2.66
CA ASN A 156 4.14 25.96 -4.06
C ASN A 156 4.92 27.16 -4.59
N CYS A 157 5.68 26.92 -5.66
CA CYS A 157 6.44 27.98 -6.35
C CYS A 157 5.91 28.16 -7.79
N THR A 158 5.62 29.41 -8.15
CA THR A 158 5.16 29.78 -9.49
C THR A 158 6.15 30.74 -10.14
N LEU A 159 6.63 30.39 -11.33
CA LEU A 159 7.58 31.20 -12.09
C LEU A 159 7.03 31.42 -13.50
N ARG A 160 6.62 32.65 -13.81
CA ARG A 160 6.03 32.98 -15.10
C ARG A 160 6.66 34.21 -15.74
N SER A 161 6.85 34.17 -17.04
CA SER A 161 7.23 35.35 -17.84
C SER A 161 6.21 35.60 -18.94
N MET A 162 5.92 36.86 -19.25
CA MET A 162 5.00 37.21 -20.32
C MET A 162 5.63 37.01 -21.71
N MET A 163 6.90 37.36 -21.89
CA MET A 163 7.60 37.28 -23.18
C MET A 163 9.02 36.69 -23.07
N GLY A 164 9.46 36.26 -21.90
CA GLY A 164 10.79 35.70 -21.63
C GLY A 164 10.73 34.26 -21.18
N ASN A 165 11.88 33.63 -21.00
CA ASN A 165 11.99 32.35 -20.34
C ASN A 165 11.64 32.50 -18.83
N ALA A 166 11.08 31.45 -18.21
CA ALA A 166 10.80 31.50 -16.79
C ALA A 166 12.03 31.11 -15.94
N ILE A 167 12.73 30.06 -16.35
CA ILE A 167 14.04 29.68 -15.80
C ILE A 167 15.06 29.70 -16.94
N SER A 168 16.22 30.30 -16.72
CA SER A 168 17.32 30.29 -17.67
C SER A 168 18.62 29.85 -17.03
N VAL A 169 19.26 28.81 -17.54
CA VAL A 169 20.58 28.34 -17.15
C VAL A 169 21.59 28.78 -18.18
N LYS A 170 22.56 29.63 -17.81
CA LYS A 170 23.49 30.28 -18.71
C LYS A 170 24.93 29.94 -18.40
N ASN A 171 25.77 29.82 -19.40
CA ASN A 171 27.18 29.53 -19.28
C ASN A 171 28.04 30.80 -19.34
N SER A 172 27.85 31.72 -18.38
CA SER A 172 28.48 33.04 -18.39
C SER A 172 30.00 33.02 -18.18
N TYR A 173 30.54 31.99 -17.49
CA TYR A 173 31.95 31.90 -17.13
C TYR A 173 32.67 30.72 -17.78
N SER A 174 32.05 30.06 -18.73
CA SER A 174 32.55 28.78 -19.29
C SER A 174 32.80 27.70 -18.23
N ASN A 175 32.04 27.75 -17.14
CA ASN A 175 32.13 26.84 -16.01
C ASN A 175 31.16 25.67 -16.09
N ASN A 176 30.39 25.59 -17.20
CA ASN A 176 29.44 24.51 -17.47
C ASN A 176 28.48 24.26 -16.29
N PRO A 177 27.63 25.24 -15.90
CA PRO A 177 26.78 25.11 -14.72
C PRO A 177 25.86 23.89 -14.77
N GLN A 178 25.76 23.19 -13.64
CA GLN A 178 24.92 22.01 -13.43
C GLN A 178 24.06 22.17 -12.17
N PRO A 179 23.16 23.15 -12.13
CA PRO A 179 22.27 23.33 -10.98
C PRO A 179 21.30 22.15 -10.84
N THR A 180 20.91 21.92 -9.57
CA THR A 180 19.87 20.94 -9.23
C THR A 180 18.68 21.60 -8.58
N ILE A 181 17.47 21.16 -8.89
CA ILE A 181 16.22 21.55 -8.22
C ILE A 181 15.59 20.30 -7.64
N LYS A 182 15.28 20.30 -6.34
CA LYS A 182 14.65 19.20 -5.65
C LYS A 182 13.59 19.69 -4.67
N SER A 183 12.76 18.81 -4.17
CA SER A 183 11.81 19.11 -3.09
C SER A 183 12.50 19.04 -1.72
N THR A 184 11.85 19.58 -0.68
CA THR A 184 12.23 19.31 0.70
C THR A 184 12.06 17.82 1.01
N GLU A 185 12.96 17.25 1.84
CA GLU A 185 12.92 15.82 2.20
C GLU A 185 11.71 15.43 3.06
N THR A 186 11.12 16.41 3.79
CA THR A 186 10.05 16.15 4.76
C THR A 186 8.70 15.84 4.12
N ASN A 187 8.39 16.41 2.97
CA ASN A 187 7.15 16.13 2.23
C ASN A 187 7.30 16.53 0.75
N PRO A 188 7.98 15.72 -0.06
CA PRO A 188 8.28 16.08 -1.44
C PRO A 188 7.02 16.28 -2.29
N LEU A 189 5.94 15.53 -2.02
CA LEU A 189 4.73 15.57 -2.84
C LEU A 189 3.78 16.74 -2.49
N ALA A 190 4.01 17.43 -1.37
CA ALA A 190 3.25 18.64 -1.01
C ALA A 190 3.80 19.91 -1.67
N ASN A 191 4.94 19.82 -2.37
CA ASN A 191 5.57 20.93 -3.05
C ASN A 191 5.26 20.87 -4.55
N LEU A 192 5.05 22.01 -5.18
CA LEU A 192 4.78 22.10 -6.62
C LEU A 192 5.61 23.23 -7.23
N LEU A 193 6.28 22.94 -8.35
CA LEU A 193 6.96 23.93 -9.17
C LEU A 193 6.18 24.16 -10.48
N ASP A 194 5.53 25.31 -10.61
CA ASP A 194 4.78 25.70 -11.81
C ASP A 194 5.60 26.74 -12.62
N VAL A 195 6.04 26.36 -13.81
CA VAL A 195 6.95 27.16 -14.64
C VAL A 195 6.32 27.42 -15.99
N GLN A 196 6.14 28.69 -16.33
CA GLN A 196 5.54 29.09 -17.59
C GLN A 196 6.42 30.09 -18.35
N GLY A 197 6.92 29.68 -19.51
CA GLY A 197 7.57 30.57 -20.49
C GLY A 197 6.57 31.41 -21.25
N GLY A 198 7.00 32.59 -21.68
CA GLY A 198 6.18 33.56 -22.39
C GLY A 198 6.02 33.28 -23.87
N ILE A 199 5.52 34.29 -24.57
CA ILE A 199 5.36 34.24 -26.04
C ILE A 199 6.73 34.15 -26.73
N GLY A 200 6.96 33.07 -27.49
CA GLY A 200 8.23 32.81 -28.18
C GLY A 200 9.39 32.39 -27.29
N ALA A 201 9.13 32.09 -26.02
CA ALA A 201 10.13 31.75 -25.03
C ALA A 201 9.82 30.43 -24.34
N ASN A 202 10.80 29.86 -23.65
CA ASN A 202 10.73 28.54 -23.01
C ASN A 202 10.34 28.65 -21.54
N ALA A 203 9.70 27.63 -20.99
CA ALA A 203 9.56 27.55 -19.54
C ALA A 203 10.95 27.38 -18.88
N VAL A 204 11.72 26.43 -19.38
CA VAL A 204 13.13 26.25 -19.00
C VAL A 204 14.00 26.39 -20.24
N ASN A 205 15.03 27.24 -20.19
CA ASN A 205 16.02 27.39 -21.24
C ASN A 205 17.42 27.07 -20.70
N THR A 206 18.10 26.10 -21.31
CA THR A 206 19.46 25.69 -20.98
C THR A 206 20.40 26.04 -22.13
N GLU A 207 21.45 26.84 -21.88
CA GLU A 207 22.47 27.16 -22.90
C GLU A 207 23.41 25.97 -23.13
N ALA A 208 24.14 26.01 -24.25
CA ALA A 208 25.11 24.96 -24.57
C ALA A 208 26.11 24.71 -23.43
N ASN A 209 26.38 23.45 -23.19
CA ASN A 209 27.23 22.95 -22.08
C ASN A 209 26.69 23.21 -20.66
N THR A 210 25.44 23.59 -20.51
CA THR A 210 24.77 23.64 -19.19
C THR A 210 23.85 22.44 -19.01
N LYS A 211 23.55 22.12 -17.73
CA LYS A 211 22.68 21.01 -17.37
C LYS A 211 21.79 21.42 -16.21
N LEU A 212 20.48 21.38 -16.37
CA LEU A 212 19.53 21.52 -15.26
C LEU A 212 18.97 20.17 -14.89
N THR A 213 19.09 19.81 -13.62
CA THR A 213 18.49 18.59 -13.08
C THR A 213 17.31 18.94 -12.17
N ILE A 214 16.12 18.37 -12.43
CA ILE A 214 14.94 18.46 -11.57
C ILE A 214 14.53 17.07 -11.15
N THR A 215 14.54 16.78 -9.84
CA THR A 215 14.19 15.47 -9.28
C THR A 215 13.41 15.61 -7.97
N GLY A 216 12.44 14.71 -7.75
CA GLY A 216 11.68 14.64 -6.49
C GLY A 216 10.81 15.87 -6.19
N VAL A 217 10.57 16.75 -7.15
CA VAL A 217 9.60 17.85 -7.05
C VAL A 217 8.60 17.80 -8.19
N PRO A 218 7.29 17.67 -7.91
CA PRO A 218 6.25 17.77 -8.93
C PRO A 218 6.39 19.10 -9.71
N THR A 219 6.48 19.01 -11.02
CA THR A 219 6.79 20.18 -11.86
C THR A 219 5.86 20.23 -13.08
N ASN A 220 5.22 21.38 -13.28
CA ASN A 220 4.51 21.71 -14.52
C ASN A 220 5.38 22.64 -15.36
N LEU A 221 5.61 22.27 -16.61
CA LEU A 221 6.37 23.06 -17.58
C LEU A 221 5.46 23.43 -18.76
N THR A 222 5.19 24.70 -18.92
CA THR A 222 4.33 25.22 -19.99
C THR A 222 5.02 26.35 -20.74
N ALA A 223 4.71 26.52 -22.02
CA ALA A 223 5.14 27.68 -22.80
C ALA A 223 3.97 28.18 -23.67
N VAL A 224 3.80 29.49 -23.79
CA VAL A 224 2.69 30.05 -24.57
C VAL A 224 2.82 29.69 -26.03
N THR A 225 4.00 29.90 -26.63
CA THR A 225 4.31 29.55 -28.02
C THR A 225 5.74 29.04 -28.24
N GLY A 226 6.52 28.92 -27.20
CA GLY A 226 7.85 28.32 -27.20
C GLY A 226 7.81 26.81 -26.87
N THR A 227 8.94 26.28 -26.46
CA THR A 227 9.03 24.91 -25.95
C THR A 227 9.04 24.90 -24.41
N ALA A 228 8.48 23.85 -23.78
CA ALA A 228 8.56 23.75 -22.32
C ALA A 228 10.02 23.68 -21.86
N VAL A 229 10.83 22.86 -22.53
CA VAL A 229 12.27 22.80 -22.31
C VAL A 229 12.97 23.10 -23.64
N GLY A 230 13.82 24.10 -23.65
CA GLY A 230 14.54 24.55 -24.86
C GLY A 230 15.97 24.94 -24.57
N GLY A 231 16.70 25.35 -25.65
CA GLY A 231 18.12 25.66 -25.61
C GLY A 231 18.98 24.46 -26.03
N ASP A 232 20.29 24.70 -26.10
CA ASP A 232 21.29 23.70 -26.57
C ASP A 232 21.93 22.89 -25.43
N GLY A 233 21.52 23.12 -24.18
CA GLY A 233 21.96 22.40 -23.00
C GLY A 233 21.11 21.17 -22.69
N GLU A 234 21.31 20.58 -21.53
CA GLU A 234 20.61 19.35 -21.11
C GLU A 234 19.60 19.63 -19.99
N PHE A 235 18.43 19.01 -20.09
CA PHE A 235 17.46 18.91 -19.02
C PHE A 235 17.38 17.46 -18.57
N ILE A 236 17.63 17.23 -17.26
CA ILE A 236 17.71 15.90 -16.65
C ILE A 236 16.60 15.73 -15.62
N THR A 237 15.97 14.56 -15.64
CA THR A 237 15.05 14.11 -14.59
C THR A 237 15.14 12.61 -14.41
N ASP A 238 14.35 12.05 -13.52
CA ASP A 238 14.20 10.60 -13.33
C ASP A 238 12.74 10.14 -13.62
N SER A 239 12.53 8.84 -13.65
CA SER A 239 11.22 8.25 -13.89
C SER A 239 10.25 8.33 -12.68
N LYS A 240 10.74 8.79 -11.51
CA LYS A 240 9.95 8.91 -10.28
C LYS A 240 9.47 10.33 -10.02
N THR A 241 9.93 11.29 -10.81
CA THR A 241 9.51 12.69 -10.69
C THR A 241 8.32 12.97 -11.62
N TYR A 242 7.25 13.50 -11.05
CA TYR A 242 6.14 14.03 -11.84
C TYR A 242 6.62 15.25 -12.65
N ILE A 243 6.65 15.13 -13.96
CA ILE A 243 6.94 16.23 -14.87
C ILE A 243 5.82 16.30 -15.90
N ASN A 244 5.01 17.35 -15.85
CA ASN A 244 3.96 17.59 -16.82
C ASN A 244 4.42 18.65 -17.83
N ILE A 245 4.58 18.24 -19.06
CA ILE A 245 4.95 19.11 -20.19
C ILE A 245 3.70 19.36 -21.04
N ALA A 246 3.43 20.62 -21.38
CA ALA A 246 2.28 20.97 -22.23
C ALA A 246 2.39 20.34 -23.63
N GLU A 247 1.26 19.93 -24.19
CA GLU A 247 1.15 19.18 -25.45
C GLU A 247 1.84 19.81 -26.67
N ASN A 248 2.02 21.13 -26.68
CA ASN A 248 2.58 21.86 -27.81
C ASN A 248 4.12 21.91 -27.82
N SER A 249 4.79 21.26 -26.89
CA SER A 249 6.23 21.38 -26.68
C SER A 249 6.97 20.11 -27.04
N THR A 250 7.77 20.18 -28.11
CA THR A 250 8.81 19.17 -28.35
C THR A 250 9.99 19.47 -27.42
N SER A 251 10.15 18.69 -26.37
CA SER A 251 11.22 18.88 -25.39
C SER A 251 12.09 17.63 -25.33
N THR A 252 13.42 17.81 -25.36
CA THR A 252 14.36 16.72 -25.13
C THR A 252 14.66 16.65 -23.65
N VAL A 253 14.25 15.56 -23.02
CA VAL A 253 14.49 15.26 -21.61
C VAL A 253 15.34 14.01 -21.51
N LYS A 254 16.28 13.97 -20.58
CA LYS A 254 17.18 12.84 -20.40
C LYS A 254 17.17 12.35 -18.96
N ASN A 255 17.57 11.09 -18.75
CA ASN A 255 17.93 10.59 -17.42
C ASN A 255 19.40 10.91 -17.09
N ALA A 256 19.83 10.57 -15.87
CA ALA A 256 21.22 10.77 -15.44
C ALA A 256 22.25 10.01 -16.28
N ASN A 257 21.85 8.94 -16.98
CA ASN A 257 22.73 8.16 -17.88
C ASN A 257 22.83 8.75 -19.29
N GLY A 258 22.02 9.78 -19.60
CA GLY A 258 21.97 10.40 -20.92
C GLY A 258 20.93 9.80 -21.87
N ASP A 259 20.12 8.81 -21.43
CA ASP A 259 19.06 8.23 -22.25
C ASP A 259 17.89 9.20 -22.37
N ASN A 260 17.28 9.24 -23.54
CA ASN A 260 16.10 10.06 -23.78
C ASN A 260 14.89 9.52 -23.00
N LEU A 261 14.17 10.44 -22.38
CA LEU A 261 12.91 10.19 -21.70
C LEU A 261 11.77 10.86 -22.45
N TYR A 262 10.63 10.20 -22.46
CA TYR A 262 9.41 10.67 -23.10
C TYR A 262 8.29 10.74 -22.06
N GLN A 263 7.42 11.72 -22.20
CA GLN A 263 6.31 11.88 -21.26
C GLN A 263 5.23 10.83 -21.50
N VAL A 264 4.81 10.20 -20.43
CA VAL A 264 3.57 9.42 -20.35
C VAL A 264 2.55 10.22 -19.57
N LYS A 265 1.35 10.38 -20.15
CA LYS A 265 0.16 10.91 -19.47
C LYS A 265 -0.85 9.79 -19.28
N ALA A 266 -1.00 9.32 -18.05
CA ALA A 266 -1.93 8.26 -17.68
C ALA A 266 -3.16 8.87 -17.02
N THR A 267 -4.28 8.94 -17.73
CA THR A 267 -5.55 9.49 -17.24
C THR A 267 -6.33 8.42 -16.48
N LEU A 268 -6.63 8.66 -15.21
CA LEU A 268 -7.47 7.79 -14.39
C LEU A 268 -8.95 8.04 -14.69
N LYS A 269 -9.54 7.21 -15.53
CA LYS A 269 -10.89 7.40 -16.06
C LYS A 269 -11.96 7.26 -14.98
N GLY A 270 -12.64 8.40 -14.71
CA GLY A 270 -13.74 8.43 -13.74
C GLY A 270 -13.30 8.51 -12.28
N ALA A 271 -12.02 8.81 -12.03
CA ALA A 271 -11.51 9.06 -10.68
C ALA A 271 -12.28 10.23 -10.01
N LYS A 272 -12.52 10.10 -8.70
CA LYS A 272 -13.33 11.05 -7.91
C LYS A 272 -12.62 11.52 -6.64
N GLY A 273 -11.43 11.02 -6.35
CA GLY A 273 -10.63 11.47 -5.21
C GLY A 273 -10.20 12.93 -5.35
N THR A 274 -9.81 13.54 -4.27
CA THR A 274 -9.27 14.92 -4.21
C THR A 274 -7.84 14.93 -3.70
N GLU A 275 -7.26 13.76 -3.48
CA GLU A 275 -5.88 13.61 -3.06
C GLU A 275 -4.94 13.89 -4.24
N ASN A 276 -3.82 14.55 -3.96
CA ASN A 276 -2.79 14.82 -4.97
C ASN A 276 -1.68 13.74 -4.96
N ILE A 277 -2.00 12.54 -4.46
CA ILE A 277 -1.07 11.42 -4.34
C ILE A 277 -1.73 10.17 -4.90
N CYS A 278 -1.01 9.44 -5.74
CA CYS A 278 -1.35 8.11 -6.23
C CYS A 278 -0.16 7.17 -6.04
N THR A 279 -0.40 5.85 -6.02
CA THR A 279 0.65 4.83 -5.85
C THR A 279 0.83 4.06 -7.16
N TYR A 280 2.06 3.95 -7.66
CA TYR A 280 2.43 3.14 -8.80
C TYR A 280 3.74 2.39 -8.48
N GLU A 281 3.80 1.08 -8.72
CA GLU A 281 4.94 0.22 -8.38
C GLU A 281 5.45 0.43 -6.94
N ASP A 282 4.54 0.40 -5.96
CA ASP A 282 4.81 0.60 -4.53
C ASP A 282 5.49 1.94 -4.18
N THR A 283 5.38 2.91 -5.07
CA THR A 283 5.94 4.26 -4.88
C THR A 283 4.83 5.30 -5.01
N ASP A 284 4.83 6.28 -4.11
CA ASP A 284 3.90 7.40 -4.16
C ASP A 284 4.35 8.45 -5.17
N TYR A 285 3.40 8.90 -5.99
CA TYR A 285 3.58 9.93 -7.00
C TYR A 285 2.58 11.06 -6.80
N TYR A 286 2.99 12.25 -7.18
CA TYR A 286 2.06 13.35 -7.34
C TYR A 286 1.09 13.08 -8.51
N ILE A 287 -0.18 13.47 -8.33
CA ILE A 287 -1.18 13.47 -9.39
C ILE A 287 -1.92 14.81 -9.37
N GLY A 288 -2.14 15.40 -10.53
CA GLY A 288 -2.85 16.67 -10.65
C GLY A 288 -4.35 16.55 -10.39
N ASP A 289 -5.02 17.69 -10.20
CA ASP A 289 -6.48 17.78 -10.01
C ASP A 289 -7.29 17.23 -11.20
N ASP A 290 -6.65 17.10 -12.36
CA ASP A 290 -7.18 16.48 -13.58
C ASP A 290 -7.14 14.94 -13.55
N HIS A 291 -6.61 14.35 -12.49
CA HIS A 291 -6.38 12.91 -12.33
C HIS A 291 -5.48 12.31 -13.43
N ILE A 292 -4.48 13.06 -13.84
CA ILE A 292 -3.46 12.61 -14.81
C ILE A 292 -2.14 12.41 -14.09
N LEU A 293 -1.64 11.16 -14.09
CA LEU A 293 -0.28 10.85 -13.68
C LEU A 293 0.67 11.12 -14.85
N CYS A 294 1.64 12.02 -14.65
CA CYS A 294 2.66 12.35 -15.65
C CYS A 294 4.02 11.79 -15.23
N LEU A 295 4.60 10.94 -16.06
CA LEU A 295 5.91 10.31 -15.83
C LEU A 295 6.81 10.55 -17.04
N MET A 296 8.12 10.60 -16.82
CA MET A 296 9.15 10.65 -17.87
C MET A 296 9.83 9.27 -17.94
N VAL A 297 9.61 8.54 -19.03
CA VAL A 297 10.09 7.15 -19.17
C VAL A 297 10.79 6.92 -20.50
N PRO A 298 11.70 5.93 -20.62
CA PRO A 298 12.27 5.51 -21.90
C PRO A 298 11.20 4.93 -22.85
N ASN A 299 11.60 4.61 -24.08
CA ASN A 299 10.76 3.82 -24.97
C ASN A 299 10.42 2.46 -24.37
N GLY A 300 9.19 2.02 -24.53
CA GLY A 300 8.74 0.73 -24.02
C GLY A 300 7.22 0.60 -23.93
N SER A 301 6.78 -0.58 -23.51
CA SER A 301 5.39 -0.90 -23.21
C SER A 301 5.20 -0.93 -21.68
N TYR A 302 4.32 -0.09 -21.18
CA TYR A 302 4.09 0.12 -19.75
C TYR A 302 2.71 -0.41 -19.37
N ASN A 303 2.69 -1.55 -18.70
CA ASN A 303 1.49 -2.10 -18.07
C ASN A 303 1.31 -1.42 -16.70
N MET A 304 0.56 -0.34 -16.68
CA MET A 304 0.38 0.47 -15.47
C MET A 304 -0.77 -0.05 -14.62
N SER A 305 -0.54 -0.10 -13.31
CA SER A 305 -1.59 -0.30 -12.28
C SER A 305 -1.38 0.78 -11.22
N VAL A 306 -2.27 1.76 -11.20
CA VAL A 306 -2.17 2.94 -10.35
C VAL A 306 -3.25 2.89 -9.29
N GLY A 307 -2.85 2.86 -8.02
CA GLY A 307 -3.74 3.03 -6.87
C GLY A 307 -4.05 4.49 -6.63
N TYR A 308 -5.33 4.87 -6.57
CA TYR A 308 -5.75 6.22 -6.27
C TYR A 308 -7.04 6.22 -5.47
N SER A 309 -7.03 6.87 -4.30
CA SER A 309 -8.12 6.79 -3.33
C SER A 309 -8.43 5.34 -2.96
N GLU A 310 -9.65 4.86 -3.11
CA GLU A 310 -10.05 3.47 -2.82
C GLU A 310 -9.97 2.54 -4.04
N ASP A 311 -9.66 3.06 -5.23
CA ASP A 311 -9.72 2.35 -6.50
C ASP A 311 -8.32 2.10 -7.10
N ASP A 312 -8.24 1.06 -7.95
CA ASP A 312 -7.11 0.78 -8.83
C ASP A 312 -7.49 1.02 -10.28
N TYR A 313 -6.60 1.68 -10.97
CA TYR A 313 -6.74 2.01 -12.38
C TYR A 313 -5.65 1.30 -13.17
N SER A 314 -5.99 0.55 -14.19
CA SER A 314 -5.01 -0.16 -14.99
C SER A 314 -5.24 -0.03 -16.49
N GLY A 315 -4.14 -0.17 -17.23
CA GLY A 315 -4.09 -0.10 -18.68
C GLY A 315 -2.66 -0.23 -19.19
N THR A 316 -2.51 -0.30 -20.52
CA THR A 316 -1.20 -0.36 -21.18
C THR A 316 -0.97 0.90 -21.98
N ILE A 317 0.22 1.49 -21.87
CA ILE A 317 0.65 2.66 -22.63
C ILE A 317 1.94 2.32 -23.36
N GLU A 318 1.94 2.51 -24.67
CA GLU A 318 3.09 2.33 -25.55
C GLU A 318 3.82 3.65 -25.77
N VAL A 319 5.13 3.66 -25.54
CA VAL A 319 6.00 4.83 -25.75
C VAL A 319 6.98 4.55 -26.87
N ASP A 320 6.88 5.29 -27.95
CA ASP A 320 7.73 5.18 -29.13
C ASP A 320 8.25 6.55 -29.58
N SER A 321 9.31 7.01 -28.92
CA SER A 321 10.07 8.22 -29.25
C SER A 321 9.23 9.53 -29.28
N ALA A 322 8.08 9.52 -28.61
CA ALA A 322 7.18 10.66 -28.51
C ALA A 322 6.41 10.61 -27.18
N MET A 323 5.76 11.71 -26.84
CA MET A 323 4.79 11.74 -25.74
C MET A 323 3.68 10.73 -26.02
N ALA A 324 3.34 9.94 -25.01
CA ALA A 324 2.30 8.94 -25.06
C ALA A 324 1.18 9.25 -24.05
N GLU A 325 -0.06 9.09 -24.49
CA GLU A 325 -1.24 9.24 -23.64
C GLU A 325 -1.99 7.92 -23.55
N GLY A 326 -2.52 7.63 -22.39
CA GLY A 326 -3.32 6.45 -22.17
C GLY A 326 -4.39 6.65 -21.10
N ILE A 327 -5.42 5.83 -21.20
CA ILE A 327 -6.52 5.84 -20.26
C ILE A 327 -6.41 4.58 -19.40
N LEU A 328 -6.31 4.78 -18.09
CA LEU A 328 -6.37 3.73 -17.11
C LEU A 328 -7.81 3.65 -16.58
N TYR A 329 -8.34 2.44 -16.53
CA TYR A 329 -9.69 2.21 -16.06
C TYR A 329 -9.67 1.59 -14.67
N SER A 330 -10.62 1.97 -13.82
CA SER A 330 -10.81 1.28 -12.55
C SER A 330 -11.21 -0.17 -12.80
N VAL A 331 -10.80 -1.06 -11.89
CA VAL A 331 -11.18 -2.47 -11.97
C VAL A 331 -12.69 -2.59 -11.77
N TYR A 332 -13.37 -3.10 -12.78
CA TYR A 332 -14.81 -3.31 -12.73
C TYR A 332 -15.18 -4.71 -13.19
N VAL A 333 -15.82 -5.48 -12.32
CA VAL A 333 -16.38 -6.79 -12.64
C VAL A 333 -17.86 -6.61 -12.94
N GLU A 334 -18.23 -6.81 -14.21
CA GLU A 334 -19.63 -6.76 -14.67
C GLU A 334 -20.38 -8.00 -14.25
N SER A 335 -19.79 -9.17 -14.48
CA SER A 335 -20.39 -10.46 -14.13
C SER A 335 -19.35 -11.57 -14.00
N VAL A 336 -19.67 -12.55 -13.17
CA VAL A 336 -18.96 -13.84 -13.09
C VAL A 336 -19.98 -14.94 -13.32
N THR A 337 -19.71 -15.82 -14.28
CA THR A 337 -20.58 -16.97 -14.61
C THR A 337 -19.82 -18.28 -14.45
N TYR A 338 -20.49 -19.30 -13.96
CA TYR A 338 -19.96 -20.63 -13.75
C TYR A 338 -21.11 -21.65 -13.65
N ASP A 339 -20.81 -22.93 -13.88
CA ASP A 339 -21.75 -24.00 -13.65
C ASP A 339 -21.87 -24.29 -12.15
N SER A 340 -23.02 -23.94 -11.57
CA SER A 340 -23.37 -24.18 -10.16
C SER A 340 -24.15 -25.48 -9.95
N SER A 341 -24.23 -26.36 -10.95
CA SER A 341 -24.82 -27.68 -10.78
C SER A 341 -24.06 -28.47 -9.69
N GLN A 342 -24.82 -29.24 -8.92
CA GLN A 342 -24.24 -30.09 -7.89
C GLN A 342 -23.27 -31.09 -8.50
N LYS A 343 -22.05 -31.16 -7.97
CA LYS A 343 -21.05 -32.18 -8.32
C LYS A 343 -21.30 -33.43 -7.49
N ASP A 344 -20.89 -34.59 -8.02
CA ASP A 344 -20.83 -35.80 -7.22
C ASP A 344 -19.77 -35.68 -6.11
N ASN A 345 -19.64 -36.73 -5.30
CA ASN A 345 -18.71 -36.73 -4.18
C ASN A 345 -17.23 -36.62 -4.60
N LYS A 346 -16.88 -36.89 -5.86
CA LYS A 346 -15.51 -36.75 -6.37
C LYS A 346 -15.10 -35.30 -6.59
N GLY A 347 -16.07 -34.38 -6.55
CA GLY A 347 -15.78 -32.96 -6.76
C GLY A 347 -15.45 -32.64 -8.22
N GLY A 348 -14.31 -31.99 -8.46
CA GLY A 348 -13.82 -31.76 -9.81
C GLY A 348 -13.67 -30.28 -10.20
N LYS A 349 -13.26 -30.05 -11.43
CA LYS A 349 -12.98 -28.73 -11.98
C LYS A 349 -14.25 -27.90 -12.17
N VAL A 350 -14.19 -26.65 -11.76
CA VAL A 350 -15.20 -25.61 -12.06
C VAL A 350 -14.50 -24.49 -12.81
N ASP A 351 -15.00 -24.17 -13.99
CA ASP A 351 -14.53 -23.08 -14.82
C ASP A 351 -15.42 -21.85 -14.63
N PHE A 352 -14.78 -20.69 -14.49
CA PHE A 352 -15.42 -19.40 -14.31
C PHE A 352 -15.12 -18.53 -15.52
N THR A 353 -16.13 -17.79 -15.98
CA THR A 353 -15.97 -16.74 -16.98
C THR A 353 -16.27 -15.39 -16.33
N VAL A 354 -15.34 -14.46 -16.43
CA VAL A 354 -15.43 -13.11 -15.85
C VAL A 354 -15.63 -12.11 -16.98
N LYS A 355 -16.56 -11.17 -16.82
CA LYS A 355 -16.70 -10.01 -17.70
C LYS A 355 -16.43 -8.74 -16.93
N GLY A 356 -15.75 -7.79 -17.56
CA GLY A 356 -15.44 -6.52 -16.91
C GLY A 356 -14.27 -5.79 -17.57
N VAL A 357 -13.72 -4.82 -16.86
CA VAL A 357 -12.62 -3.95 -17.31
C VAL A 357 -11.46 -4.09 -16.34
N SER A 358 -10.23 -4.08 -16.84
CA SER A 358 -9.00 -4.16 -16.04
C SER A 358 -8.92 -5.40 -15.14
N ILE A 359 -9.36 -6.55 -15.64
CA ILE A 359 -9.51 -7.79 -14.87
C ILE A 359 -8.17 -8.47 -14.57
N ILE A 360 -7.26 -8.54 -15.56
CA ILE A 360 -5.99 -9.29 -15.45
C ILE A 360 -5.09 -8.70 -14.37
N GLY A 361 -4.59 -9.58 -13.49
CA GLY A 361 -3.73 -9.20 -12.37
C GLY A 361 -4.46 -8.54 -11.18
N ASN A 362 -5.73 -8.17 -11.35
CA ASN A 362 -6.49 -7.43 -10.35
C ASN A 362 -7.65 -8.22 -9.75
N VAL A 363 -8.12 -9.27 -10.42
CA VAL A 363 -9.28 -10.05 -9.99
C VAL A 363 -8.89 -11.51 -9.75
N LYS A 364 -9.31 -12.05 -8.63
CA LYS A 364 -9.22 -13.47 -8.29
C LYS A 364 -10.61 -14.06 -8.08
N ILE A 365 -10.78 -15.32 -8.41
CA ILE A 365 -11.93 -16.10 -7.96
C ILE A 365 -11.53 -16.86 -6.72
N ARG A 366 -12.43 -16.86 -5.73
CA ARG A 366 -12.20 -17.51 -4.43
C ARG A 366 -13.43 -18.30 -4.03
N VAL A 367 -13.24 -19.52 -3.55
CA VAL A 367 -14.31 -20.34 -2.98
C VAL A 367 -13.98 -20.75 -1.55
N LYS A 368 -14.97 -20.73 -0.67
CA LYS A 368 -14.82 -21.01 0.76
C LYS A 368 -15.86 -22.05 1.21
N SER A 369 -15.42 -23.14 1.81
CA SER A 369 -16.36 -24.09 2.41
C SER A 369 -17.06 -23.52 3.64
N LEU A 370 -18.30 -23.93 3.88
CA LEU A 370 -19.12 -23.54 5.05
C LEU A 370 -18.89 -24.49 6.24
N GLU A 371 -17.67 -24.96 6.44
CA GLU A 371 -17.31 -25.80 7.57
C GLU A 371 -16.70 -24.96 8.71
N ASP A 372 -16.62 -25.55 9.91
CA ASP A 372 -16.05 -24.85 11.10
C ASP A 372 -14.63 -24.34 10.85
N ILE A 373 -13.84 -25.07 10.06
CA ILE A 373 -12.55 -24.63 9.53
C ILE A 373 -12.70 -24.53 8.01
N PRO A 374 -12.93 -23.33 7.47
CA PRO A 374 -13.17 -23.17 6.05
C PRO A 374 -11.96 -23.54 5.19
N LEU A 375 -12.16 -24.43 4.21
CA LEU A 375 -11.22 -24.60 3.12
C LEU A 375 -11.38 -23.42 2.13
N VAL A 376 -10.28 -22.69 1.89
CA VAL A 376 -10.24 -21.58 0.93
C VAL A 376 -9.41 -21.99 -0.28
N LEU A 377 -10.01 -21.96 -1.46
CA LEU A 377 -9.35 -22.18 -2.73
C LEU A 377 -9.44 -20.91 -3.57
N GLU A 378 -8.37 -20.54 -4.26
CA GLU A 378 -8.36 -19.35 -5.11
C GLU A 378 -7.65 -19.60 -6.45
N SER A 379 -8.03 -18.81 -7.46
CA SER A 379 -7.43 -18.81 -8.79
C SER A 379 -7.38 -17.40 -9.33
N ASP A 380 -6.25 -17.03 -9.93
CA ASP A 380 -6.14 -15.80 -10.70
C ASP A 380 -6.98 -15.88 -11.97
N VAL A 381 -7.53 -14.75 -12.39
CA VAL A 381 -8.21 -14.64 -13.68
C VAL A 381 -7.16 -14.40 -14.75
N ILE A 382 -7.17 -15.23 -15.78
CA ILE A 382 -6.27 -15.15 -16.94
C ILE A 382 -7.06 -14.92 -18.23
N LYS A 383 -6.37 -14.57 -19.31
CA LYS A 383 -6.96 -14.48 -20.64
C LYS A 383 -6.72 -15.79 -21.38
N ASP A 384 -7.78 -16.41 -21.89
CA ASP A 384 -7.67 -17.62 -22.71
C ASP A 384 -7.26 -17.30 -24.17
N SER A 385 -7.09 -18.35 -25.00
CA SER A 385 -6.74 -18.21 -26.41
C SER A 385 -7.77 -17.43 -27.24
N ASP A 386 -9.01 -17.40 -26.80
CA ASP A 386 -10.12 -16.72 -27.49
C ASP A 386 -10.32 -15.28 -26.98
N GLY A 387 -9.49 -14.88 -26.00
CA GLY A 387 -9.51 -13.53 -25.43
C GLY A 387 -10.51 -13.34 -24.29
N ASN A 388 -11.15 -14.41 -23.78
CA ASN A 388 -12.04 -14.34 -22.63
C ASN A 388 -11.26 -14.35 -21.32
N TYR A 389 -11.81 -13.70 -20.29
CA TYR A 389 -11.26 -13.76 -18.95
C TYR A 389 -11.81 -15.00 -18.23
N VAL A 390 -10.93 -15.90 -17.85
CA VAL A 390 -11.29 -17.19 -17.27
C VAL A 390 -10.47 -17.50 -16.02
N ALA A 391 -11.07 -18.28 -15.11
CA ALA A 391 -10.39 -18.89 -13.98
C ALA A 391 -10.87 -20.32 -13.79
N SER A 392 -10.11 -21.16 -13.12
CA SER A 392 -10.49 -22.54 -12.84
C SER A 392 -10.11 -22.93 -11.43
N ILE A 393 -11.03 -23.57 -10.71
CA ILE A 393 -10.80 -24.11 -9.38
C ILE A 393 -11.21 -25.57 -9.37
N THR A 394 -10.37 -26.45 -8.81
CA THR A 394 -10.70 -27.86 -8.61
C THR A 394 -11.20 -28.05 -7.18
N LEU A 395 -12.46 -28.43 -7.03
CA LEU A 395 -13.06 -28.79 -5.75
C LEU A 395 -12.58 -30.19 -5.34
N PRO A 396 -12.16 -30.39 -4.09
CA PRO A 396 -11.72 -31.68 -3.62
C PRO A 396 -12.89 -32.68 -3.48
N GLU A 397 -12.55 -33.95 -3.38
CA GLU A 397 -13.48 -35.01 -3.03
C GLU A 397 -14.07 -34.79 -1.65
N ASN A 398 -15.38 -34.97 -1.52
CA ASN A 398 -16.07 -35.01 -0.24
C ASN A 398 -16.06 -36.44 0.29
N GLN A 399 -15.30 -36.66 1.34
CA GLN A 399 -15.20 -37.96 2.01
C GLN A 399 -16.31 -38.19 3.05
N SER A 400 -17.21 -37.23 3.25
CA SER A 400 -18.38 -37.43 4.12
C SER A 400 -19.29 -38.48 3.53
N ALA A 401 -19.84 -39.32 4.39
CA ALA A 401 -20.89 -40.27 4.01
C ALA A 401 -22.31 -39.77 4.27
N GLU A 402 -22.45 -38.57 4.84
CA GLU A 402 -23.73 -38.11 5.37
C GLU A 402 -24.18 -36.75 4.85
N LYS A 403 -23.25 -35.84 4.57
CA LYS A 403 -23.59 -34.46 4.21
C LYS A 403 -22.75 -33.89 3.06
N PRO A 404 -23.36 -33.11 2.18
CA PRO A 404 -22.62 -32.41 1.14
C PRO A 404 -21.73 -31.32 1.73
N VAL A 405 -20.66 -30.96 1.02
CA VAL A 405 -19.86 -29.77 1.29
C VAL A 405 -20.36 -28.65 0.41
N VAL A 406 -20.68 -27.51 1.04
CA VAL A 406 -21.16 -26.30 0.36
C VAL A 406 -20.05 -25.27 0.33
N TYR A 407 -19.78 -24.72 -0.84
CA TYR A 407 -18.79 -23.66 -1.05
C TYR A 407 -19.47 -22.37 -1.47
N GLU A 408 -19.22 -21.30 -0.75
CA GLU A 408 -19.54 -19.95 -1.17
C GLU A 408 -18.53 -19.45 -2.19
N VAL A 409 -19.00 -18.75 -3.21
CA VAL A 409 -18.17 -18.25 -4.32
C VAL A 409 -18.06 -16.74 -4.23
N TYR A 410 -16.83 -16.24 -4.40
CA TYR A 410 -16.51 -14.83 -4.37
C TYR A 410 -15.64 -14.47 -5.57
N TYR A 411 -15.73 -13.23 -6.02
CA TYR A 411 -14.62 -12.60 -6.70
C TYR A 411 -13.98 -11.59 -5.74
N ALA A 412 -12.67 -11.46 -5.81
CA ALA A 412 -11.89 -10.53 -5.00
C ALA A 412 -11.16 -9.55 -5.90
N VAL A 413 -11.30 -8.25 -5.59
CA VAL A 413 -10.51 -7.18 -6.16
C VAL A 413 -9.61 -6.68 -5.04
N LYS A 414 -8.30 -6.87 -5.15
CA LYS A 414 -7.37 -6.68 -4.02
C LYS A 414 -7.84 -7.50 -2.80
N ASN A 415 -8.15 -6.80 -1.69
CA ASN A 415 -8.61 -7.39 -0.44
C ASN A 415 -10.13 -7.33 -0.24
N LYS A 416 -10.87 -6.75 -1.20
CA LYS A 416 -12.33 -6.63 -1.13
C LYS A 416 -13.00 -7.78 -1.84
N GLU A 417 -13.72 -8.61 -1.09
CA GLU A 417 -14.46 -9.75 -1.63
C GLU A 417 -15.92 -9.39 -1.88
N THR A 418 -16.44 -9.84 -3.01
CA THR A 418 -17.87 -9.77 -3.34
C THR A 418 -18.41 -11.17 -3.53
N LYS A 419 -19.38 -11.54 -2.68
CA LYS A 419 -20.04 -12.85 -2.73
C LYS A 419 -20.95 -12.96 -3.96
N LEU A 420 -20.88 -14.08 -4.65
CA LEU A 420 -21.79 -14.42 -5.74
C LEU A 420 -23.05 -15.11 -5.20
N LYS A 421 -24.11 -15.08 -6.02
CA LYS A 421 -25.44 -15.54 -5.59
C LYS A 421 -25.52 -17.05 -5.37
N ASN A 422 -24.88 -17.83 -6.22
CA ASN A 422 -24.99 -19.28 -6.23
C ASN A 422 -23.80 -19.90 -5.50
N ASN A 423 -24.04 -20.94 -4.73
CA ASN A 423 -23.00 -21.76 -4.11
C ASN A 423 -22.62 -22.93 -5.02
N LEU A 424 -21.44 -23.49 -4.80
CA LEU A 424 -21.04 -24.78 -5.35
C LEU A 424 -21.29 -25.85 -4.31
N ILE A 425 -21.72 -27.03 -4.74
CA ILE A 425 -22.05 -28.13 -3.85
C ILE A 425 -21.33 -29.38 -4.36
N VAL A 426 -20.58 -30.03 -3.46
CA VAL A 426 -20.02 -31.36 -3.69
C VAL A 426 -20.81 -32.32 -2.80
N ASP A 427 -21.49 -33.29 -3.46
CA ASP A 427 -22.33 -34.27 -2.77
C ASP A 427 -21.49 -35.16 -1.84
N TYR A 428 -22.14 -35.91 -1.00
CA TYR A 428 -21.48 -36.89 -0.14
C TYR A 428 -21.44 -38.26 -0.83
N ASP A 429 -20.65 -39.19 -0.30
CA ASP A 429 -20.54 -40.53 -0.84
C ASP A 429 -21.77 -41.36 -0.49
N LYS A 430 -22.70 -41.44 -1.43
CA LYS A 430 -23.94 -42.22 -1.31
C LYS A 430 -23.75 -43.72 -1.36
N SER A 431 -22.56 -44.19 -1.66
CA SER A 431 -22.24 -45.64 -1.68
C SER A 431 -21.83 -46.18 -0.32
N VAL A 432 -21.60 -45.30 0.66
CA VAL A 432 -21.22 -45.72 2.03
C VAL A 432 -22.40 -46.35 2.74
N CYS A 433 -22.18 -47.51 3.35
CA CYS A 433 -23.14 -48.18 4.22
C CYS A 433 -22.40 -48.91 5.35
N SER A 434 -22.67 -48.53 6.58
CA SER A 434 -22.05 -49.14 7.78
C SER A 434 -22.96 -49.06 8.99
N ILE A 435 -22.80 -50.01 9.92
CA ILE A 435 -23.39 -49.91 11.27
C ILE A 435 -22.37 -49.19 12.18
N THR A 436 -22.74 -48.07 12.74
CA THR A 436 -21.84 -47.24 13.53
C THR A 436 -21.99 -47.49 15.04
N ASP A 437 -23.15 -47.99 15.45
CA ASP A 437 -23.38 -48.33 16.85
C ASP A 437 -24.42 -49.46 16.98
N PHE A 438 -24.22 -50.38 17.92
CA PHE A 438 -25.12 -51.50 18.13
C PHE A 438 -25.07 -51.94 19.61
N GLU A 439 -26.23 -51.99 20.26
CA GLU A 439 -26.34 -52.49 21.65
C GLU A 439 -27.58 -53.38 21.80
N ILE A 440 -27.50 -54.36 22.71
CA ILE A 440 -28.60 -55.17 23.15
C ILE A 440 -28.75 -55.04 24.68
N ASP A 441 -29.97 -54.96 25.19
CA ASP A 441 -30.19 -54.85 26.62
C ASP A 441 -29.58 -56.01 27.37
N GLY A 442 -28.88 -55.68 28.47
CA GLY A 442 -28.20 -56.63 29.34
C GLY A 442 -26.82 -57.07 28.87
N GLN A 443 -26.30 -56.51 27.75
CA GLN A 443 -24.92 -56.77 27.33
C GLN A 443 -23.87 -56.27 28.30
N LEU A 444 -22.71 -56.87 28.26
CA LEU A 444 -21.53 -56.52 29.04
C LEU A 444 -20.63 -55.58 28.21
N GLY A 445 -20.54 -54.31 28.64
CA GLY A 445 -19.74 -53.32 27.95
C GLY A 445 -20.31 -52.90 26.57
N GLN A 446 -19.51 -52.27 25.74
CA GLN A 446 -19.89 -51.87 24.36
C GLN A 446 -19.70 -53.02 23.39
N SER A 447 -20.54 -53.09 22.35
CA SER A 447 -20.35 -54.02 21.23
C SER A 447 -19.08 -53.66 20.47
N THR A 448 -18.38 -54.65 19.96
CA THR A 448 -17.23 -54.47 19.10
C THR A 448 -17.66 -54.62 17.64
N ILE A 449 -17.53 -53.54 16.86
CA ILE A 449 -17.79 -53.53 15.44
C ILE A 449 -16.45 -53.73 14.72
N TYR A 450 -16.36 -54.75 13.88
CA TYR A 450 -15.19 -55.04 13.04
C TYR A 450 -15.61 -55.03 11.59
N GLU A 451 -14.91 -54.21 10.80
CA GLU A 451 -15.12 -54.06 9.37
C GLU A 451 -13.82 -54.35 8.62
N SER A 452 -13.89 -55.16 7.59
CA SER A 452 -12.83 -55.43 6.62
C SER A 452 -13.44 -55.54 5.23
N GLU A 453 -12.60 -55.52 4.20
CA GLU A 453 -13.07 -55.63 2.81
C GLU A 453 -14.00 -56.87 2.59
N ASP A 454 -13.76 -57.97 3.27
CA ASP A 454 -14.46 -59.23 3.05
C ASP A 454 -15.50 -59.56 4.14
N SER A 455 -15.51 -58.87 5.28
CA SER A 455 -16.42 -59.27 6.35
C SER A 455 -16.69 -58.15 7.36
N HIS A 456 -17.94 -58.03 7.78
CA HIS A 456 -18.37 -57.12 8.85
C HIS A 456 -18.97 -57.94 9.96
N THR A 457 -18.47 -57.79 11.18
CA THR A 457 -18.92 -58.56 12.33
C THR A 457 -19.13 -57.60 13.51
N ILE A 458 -20.26 -57.79 14.20
CA ILE A 458 -20.55 -57.15 15.47
C ILE A 458 -20.54 -58.22 16.58
N THR A 459 -19.69 -58.03 17.54
CA THR A 459 -19.57 -58.95 18.68
C THR A 459 -20.17 -58.32 19.93
N VAL A 460 -21.11 -59.06 20.51
CA VAL A 460 -21.79 -58.68 21.77
C VAL A 460 -21.50 -59.77 22.82
N TYR A 461 -21.19 -59.33 24.03
CA TYR A 461 -21.00 -60.23 25.15
C TYR A 461 -22.15 -60.08 26.16
N MET A 462 -22.74 -61.23 26.53
CA MET A 462 -23.78 -61.32 27.54
C MET A 462 -23.22 -62.01 28.82
N PRO A 463 -23.83 -61.80 29.98
CA PRO A 463 -23.46 -62.51 31.20
C PRO A 463 -23.40 -64.02 31.02
N TYR A 464 -22.56 -64.73 31.76
CA TYR A 464 -22.35 -66.17 31.67
C TYR A 464 -23.61 -66.98 31.92
N ASP A 465 -24.55 -66.47 32.73
CA ASP A 465 -25.83 -67.04 33.09
C ASP A 465 -26.99 -66.64 32.15
N HIS A 466 -26.71 -65.80 31.13
CA HIS A 466 -27.70 -65.39 30.16
C HIS A 466 -28.23 -66.58 29.35
N GLU A 467 -29.55 -66.74 29.24
CA GLU A 467 -30.16 -67.73 28.36
C GLU A 467 -30.32 -67.11 26.94
N TYR A 468 -29.84 -67.81 25.92
CA TYR A 468 -30.05 -67.35 24.53
C TYR A 468 -31.52 -67.31 24.19
N GLN A 469 -31.94 -66.20 23.58
CA GLN A 469 -33.28 -65.97 23.10
C GLN A 469 -33.33 -66.19 21.59
N ASP A 470 -34.46 -66.64 21.05
CA ASP A 470 -34.67 -66.73 19.63
C ASP A 470 -34.78 -65.38 18.94
N TYR A 471 -35.12 -64.34 19.72
CA TYR A 471 -35.28 -62.99 19.24
C TYR A 471 -34.64 -61.99 20.16
N TYR A 472 -33.85 -61.06 19.57
CA TYR A 472 -33.31 -59.88 20.28
C TYR A 472 -33.75 -58.61 19.58
N THR A 473 -34.07 -57.60 20.33
CA THR A 473 -34.31 -56.24 19.85
C THR A 473 -33.12 -55.39 20.22
N PRO A 474 -32.43 -54.72 19.26
CA PRO A 474 -31.38 -53.79 19.61
C PRO A 474 -31.95 -52.67 20.46
N SER A 475 -31.29 -52.35 21.57
CA SER A 475 -31.58 -51.16 22.38
C SER A 475 -30.97 -49.91 21.77
N LYS A 476 -29.92 -50.08 20.99
CA LYS A 476 -29.28 -49.04 20.16
C LYS A 476 -28.85 -49.62 18.85
N LEU A 477 -29.21 -48.91 17.77
CA LEU A 477 -28.79 -49.23 16.42
C LEU A 477 -28.70 -47.95 15.58
N THR A 478 -27.47 -47.57 15.27
CA THR A 478 -27.21 -46.46 14.36
C THR A 478 -26.43 -46.94 13.14
N TYR A 479 -26.74 -46.39 11.99
CA TYR A 479 -26.08 -46.78 10.73
C TYR A 479 -26.01 -45.62 9.77
N ILE A 480 -25.03 -45.68 8.88
CA ILE A 480 -24.92 -44.83 7.68
C ILE A 480 -25.45 -45.62 6.51
N GLY A 481 -26.37 -45.04 5.75
CA GLY A 481 -26.98 -45.70 4.60
C GLY A 481 -28.42 -45.25 4.36
N GLY A 482 -29.06 -45.80 3.34
CA GLY A 482 -30.45 -45.49 2.97
C GLY A 482 -31.46 -46.31 3.75
N ARG A 483 -31.16 -47.59 4.05
CA ARG A 483 -32.05 -48.49 4.81
C ARG A 483 -31.26 -49.67 5.40
N ILE A 484 -31.84 -50.31 6.42
CA ILE A 484 -31.36 -51.53 7.00
C ILE A 484 -32.41 -52.63 6.83
N SER A 485 -31.97 -53.89 6.72
CA SER A 485 -32.82 -55.05 6.38
C SER A 485 -33.97 -55.33 7.35
N ASN A 486 -33.87 -54.86 8.56
CA ASN A 486 -34.93 -54.95 9.56
C ASN A 486 -35.23 -53.57 10.10
N ASP A 487 -36.52 -53.20 10.20
CA ASP A 487 -36.96 -51.95 10.74
C ASP A 487 -36.39 -51.76 12.15
N GLN A 488 -35.89 -50.56 12.44
CA GLN A 488 -35.40 -50.22 13.77
C GLN A 488 -36.46 -50.50 14.83
N GLY A 489 -36.04 -51.17 15.93
CA GLY A 489 -36.90 -51.48 17.04
C GLY A 489 -37.73 -52.77 16.91
N LYS A 490 -37.62 -53.52 15.81
CA LYS A 490 -38.23 -54.83 15.71
C LYS A 490 -37.27 -55.93 16.11
N PRO A 491 -37.79 -57.01 16.78
CA PRO A 491 -36.97 -58.14 17.13
C PRO A 491 -36.48 -58.86 15.89
N ILE A 492 -35.22 -59.25 15.88
CA ILE A 492 -34.59 -60.10 14.90
C ILE A 492 -34.46 -61.52 15.41
N GLN A 493 -34.70 -62.49 14.55
CA GLN A 493 -34.48 -63.88 14.85
C GLN A 493 -32.99 -64.22 14.84
N TYR A 494 -32.53 -64.84 15.90
CA TYR A 494 -31.18 -65.34 16.05
C TYR A 494 -31.16 -66.84 16.03
N THR A 495 -30.11 -67.41 15.50
CA THR A 495 -29.90 -68.86 15.47
C THR A 495 -28.68 -69.17 16.33
N VAL A 496 -28.81 -70.10 17.27
CA VAL A 496 -27.65 -70.54 18.06
C VAL A 496 -26.81 -71.48 17.20
N ASP A 497 -25.53 -71.13 17.07
CA ASP A 497 -24.55 -71.85 16.29
C ASP A 497 -24.01 -73.04 17.07
N ILE A 498 -23.51 -74.06 16.34
CA ILE A 498 -22.83 -75.22 16.90
C ILE A 498 -21.61 -74.85 17.73
N ASN A 499 -21.05 -73.69 17.52
CA ASN A 499 -19.92 -73.11 18.28
C ASN A 499 -20.36 -72.41 19.57
N GLY A 500 -21.65 -72.43 19.92
CA GLY A 500 -22.16 -71.93 21.20
C GLY A 500 -22.37 -70.46 21.28
N TYR A 501 -22.58 -69.73 20.19
CA TYR A 501 -23.01 -68.32 20.14
C TYR A 501 -24.26 -68.14 19.31
N ALA A 502 -25.07 -67.12 19.63
CA ALA A 502 -26.22 -66.75 18.82
C ALA A 502 -25.79 -65.79 17.70
N ARG A 503 -26.34 -65.95 16.51
CA ARG A 503 -26.01 -65.09 15.36
C ARG A 503 -27.24 -64.65 14.60
N ALA A 504 -27.14 -63.45 14.02
CA ALA A 504 -28.09 -62.89 13.09
C ALA A 504 -27.36 -62.07 12.03
N LYS A 505 -28.02 -61.81 10.93
CA LYS A 505 -27.49 -60.97 9.82
C LYS A 505 -28.31 -59.71 9.67
N TYR A 506 -27.61 -58.60 9.62
CA TYR A 506 -28.16 -57.33 9.18
C TYR A 506 -27.56 -56.94 7.82
N THR A 507 -28.36 -56.39 6.95
CA THR A 507 -27.89 -55.82 5.68
C THR A 507 -28.21 -54.36 5.68
N VAL A 508 -27.18 -53.49 5.59
CA VAL A 508 -27.33 -52.07 5.35
C VAL A 508 -27.25 -51.84 3.87
N THR A 509 -28.21 -51.16 3.29
CA THR A 509 -28.20 -50.70 1.91
C THR A 509 -27.85 -49.23 1.86
N ALA A 510 -26.85 -48.84 1.09
CA ALA A 510 -26.43 -47.46 0.91
C ALA A 510 -27.54 -46.58 0.32
N GLN A 511 -27.33 -45.27 0.33
CA GLN A 511 -28.29 -44.31 -0.25
C GLN A 511 -28.37 -44.40 -1.80
N ASP A 512 -27.34 -44.95 -2.45
CA ASP A 512 -27.35 -45.22 -3.90
C ASP A 512 -28.35 -46.34 -4.28
N GLY A 513 -28.90 -47.05 -3.27
CA GLY A 513 -29.87 -48.14 -3.44
C GLY A 513 -29.29 -49.46 -3.97
N THR A 514 -28.01 -49.51 -4.26
CA THR A 514 -27.32 -50.66 -4.86
C THR A 514 -26.22 -51.26 -4.01
N THR A 515 -25.43 -50.44 -3.36
CA THR A 515 -24.34 -50.88 -2.49
C THR A 515 -24.88 -51.43 -1.19
N THR A 516 -24.39 -52.59 -0.75
CA THR A 516 -24.85 -53.23 0.50
C THR A 516 -23.68 -53.71 1.34
N ALA A 517 -23.82 -53.66 2.66
CA ALA A 517 -22.91 -54.23 3.62
C ALA A 517 -23.67 -55.22 4.55
N ASP A 518 -23.17 -56.42 4.61
CA ASP A 518 -23.75 -57.49 5.45
C ASP A 518 -23.01 -57.62 6.76
N TYR A 519 -23.69 -57.38 7.87
CA TYR A 519 -23.15 -57.47 9.22
C TYR A 519 -23.61 -58.76 9.88
N MET A 520 -22.65 -59.58 10.30
CA MET A 520 -22.91 -60.76 11.13
C MET A 520 -22.83 -60.38 12.62
N ILE A 521 -23.97 -60.34 13.29
CA ILE A 521 -24.05 -60.15 14.72
C ILE A 521 -23.76 -61.46 15.43
N LYS A 522 -22.82 -61.47 16.36
CA LYS A 522 -22.43 -62.63 17.15
C LYS A 522 -22.59 -62.33 18.62
N ILE A 523 -23.48 -63.04 19.30
CA ILE A 523 -23.72 -62.87 20.74
C ILE A 523 -23.06 -64.03 21.47
N TYR A 524 -22.09 -63.73 22.27
CA TYR A 524 -21.37 -64.70 23.09
C TYR A 524 -21.79 -64.55 24.57
N LYS A 525 -21.81 -65.67 25.28
CA LYS A 525 -21.82 -65.66 26.75
C LYS A 525 -20.39 -65.59 27.23
N GLU A 526 -20.14 -64.76 28.23
CA GLU A 526 -18.86 -64.83 28.91
C GLU A 526 -18.70 -66.22 29.58
N ALA A 527 -17.47 -66.69 29.63
CA ALA A 527 -17.18 -67.91 30.43
C ALA A 527 -17.44 -67.62 31.92
N THR A 528 -17.85 -68.65 32.70
CA THR A 528 -18.00 -68.53 34.14
C THR A 528 -16.77 -67.83 34.75
N PRO A 529 -16.95 -66.76 35.51
CA PRO A 529 -15.84 -66.02 36.08
C PRO A 529 -15.04 -66.95 37.01
N VAL A 530 -13.73 -66.97 36.83
CA VAL A 530 -12.81 -67.73 37.72
C VAL A 530 -11.66 -66.84 38.08
N ILE A 531 -11.50 -66.60 39.39
CA ILE A 531 -10.30 -65.93 39.89
C ILE A 531 -9.25 -67.01 40.15
N THR A 532 -8.15 -67.02 39.41
CA THR A 532 -7.06 -67.99 39.52
C THR A 532 -5.96 -67.57 40.47
N SER A 533 -5.80 -66.28 40.67
CA SER A 533 -4.90 -65.76 41.71
C SER A 533 -5.28 -64.36 42.17
N LEU A 534 -5.00 -64.07 43.42
CA LEU A 534 -5.12 -62.76 44.05
C LEU A 534 -3.77 -62.38 44.64
N SER A 535 -3.16 -61.31 44.29
CA SER A 535 -1.91 -60.84 44.87
C SER A 535 -2.02 -59.41 45.35
N LEU A 536 -1.57 -59.17 46.58
CA LEU A 536 -1.42 -57.83 47.14
C LEU A 536 0.03 -57.39 46.98
N ARG A 537 0.26 -56.26 46.44
CA ARG A 537 1.60 -55.64 46.35
C ARG A 537 1.66 -54.37 47.19
N ASN A 538 2.81 -54.21 47.86
CA ASN A 538 3.17 -52.97 48.58
C ASN A 538 2.31 -52.66 49.85
N LEU A 539 2.12 -53.62 50.70
CA LEU A 539 1.71 -53.36 52.10
C LEU A 539 2.94 -52.92 52.89
N THR A 540 3.19 -51.61 52.96
CA THR A 540 4.13 -51.06 53.94
C THR A 540 3.35 -50.49 55.10
N SER A 541 3.91 -50.68 56.30
CA SER A 541 3.26 -50.35 57.59
C SER A 541 3.12 -48.86 57.88
N SER A 542 3.44 -47.98 56.90
CA SER A 542 3.27 -46.57 57.05
C SER A 542 2.10 -46.10 56.16
N ALA A 543 0.99 -45.82 56.78
CA ALA A 543 -0.13 -44.98 56.34
C ALA A 543 -0.38 -44.78 54.83
N ALA A 544 -0.25 -45.80 54.03
CA ALA A 544 -0.63 -45.70 52.62
C ALA A 544 -2.14 -45.93 52.46
N SER A 545 -2.85 -44.97 52.02
CA SER A 545 -4.30 -44.94 51.82
C SER A 545 -4.79 -45.77 50.62
N THR A 546 -3.90 -46.37 49.82
CA THR A 546 -4.25 -47.17 48.65
C THR A 546 -3.53 -48.49 48.58
N VAL A 547 -4.28 -49.57 48.38
CA VAL A 547 -3.76 -50.92 48.18
C VAL A 547 -4.05 -51.30 46.70
N THR A 548 -3.00 -51.65 45.94
CA THR A 548 -3.18 -52.22 44.63
C THR A 548 -3.33 -53.71 44.66
N VAL A 549 -4.47 -54.19 44.22
CA VAL A 549 -4.78 -55.62 44.14
C VAL A 549 -4.67 -56.07 42.69
N LYS A 550 -3.81 -57.03 42.40
CA LYS A 550 -3.75 -57.64 41.05
C LYS A 550 -4.58 -58.92 41.10
N ILE A 551 -5.64 -58.93 40.30
CA ILE A 551 -6.51 -60.10 40.11
C ILE A 551 -6.17 -60.72 38.75
N ILE A 552 -5.92 -62.04 38.76
CA ILE A 552 -5.71 -62.81 37.52
C ILE A 552 -6.79 -63.88 37.48
N GLY A 553 -7.51 -63.92 36.36
CA GLY A 553 -8.58 -64.87 36.18
C GLY A 553 -9.09 -64.89 34.75
N ARG A 554 -10.15 -65.63 34.49
CA ARG A 554 -10.87 -65.66 33.21
C ARG A 554 -12.23 -65.02 33.41
N ALA A 555 -12.78 -64.41 32.30
CA ALA A 555 -14.09 -63.77 32.26
C ALA A 555 -14.29 -62.71 33.41
N LEU A 556 -13.27 -61.85 33.59
CA LEU A 556 -13.26 -60.83 34.63
C LEU A 556 -13.93 -59.51 34.27
N SER A 557 -14.50 -59.40 33.10
CA SER A 557 -15.19 -58.18 32.63
C SER A 557 -16.44 -57.81 33.44
N SER A 558 -17.01 -58.79 34.12
CA SER A 558 -18.14 -58.60 35.03
C SER A 558 -17.77 -58.14 36.44
N ILE A 559 -16.48 -58.02 36.77
CA ILE A 559 -16.04 -57.48 38.05
C ILE A 559 -16.31 -55.99 38.10
N LYS A 560 -17.46 -55.60 38.66
CA LYS A 560 -17.75 -54.18 38.94
C LYS A 560 -16.82 -53.70 40.06
N ASN A 561 -16.29 -52.49 39.93
CA ASN A 561 -15.58 -51.85 41.02
C ASN A 561 -16.47 -51.80 42.24
N ALA A 562 -16.02 -52.46 43.31
CA ALA A 562 -16.67 -52.43 44.61
C ALA A 562 -16.44 -51.06 45.28
N GLU A 563 -16.78 -49.99 44.61
CA GLU A 563 -16.73 -48.64 45.19
C GLU A 563 -17.91 -48.31 46.09
N ASN A 564 -18.88 -49.18 46.14
CA ASN A 564 -19.99 -48.97 47.02
C ASN A 564 -20.04 -50.08 48.06
N GLU A 565 -19.77 -49.65 49.26
CA GLU A 565 -20.37 -50.07 50.45
C GLU A 565 -19.80 -51.32 51.13
N ASN A 566 -19.29 -51.06 52.28
CA ASN A 566 -19.30 -51.97 53.48
C ASN A 566 -18.72 -53.37 53.33
N ASN A 567 -18.13 -53.79 52.28
CA ASN A 567 -17.42 -55.05 52.16
C ASN A 567 -15.91 -54.88 52.04
N ARG A 568 -15.37 -53.93 52.78
CA ARG A 568 -13.95 -53.91 53.10
C ARG A 568 -13.79 -54.86 54.33
N LYS A 569 -13.70 -56.09 54.08
CA LYS A 569 -13.10 -57.08 55.05
C LYS A 569 -11.95 -57.77 54.34
#